data_3c3db01655313bcf3f68e0708393a749
#
_entry.id   3c3db01655313bcf3f68e0708393a749
#
_cell.length_a   1.000
_cell.length_b   1.000
_cell.length_c   1.000
_cell.angle_alpha   90.00
_cell.angle_beta   90.00
_cell.angle_gamma   90.00
#
_symmetry.space_group_name_H-M   'P 1'
#
loop_
_entity.id
_entity.type
_entity.pdbx_description
1 polymer ?
#
loop_
_entity_poly.entity_id
_entity_poly.type
_entity_poly.pdbx_seq_one_letter_code
_entity_poly.pdbx_strand_id
1 'polypeptide(L)'
;MSSFQNTALAATVSLAVAGGAALSSALGPALAEMTVEVGGAPMYPSKTIIDNAVNSKDHTTLVAAIKAANLDETLQGEGPFTVFAPVNKAFEKLSKGTLETLLQPENKPALTAILTYHVIPGKISAADFIAAIKKGGGQATYKTVEGEALTVQQDGRRLEIIDARGDKAFVTIADVSQKNGVIHVVDTVLLPKS
;
A
#
# COMPACT_ATOMS: atom_id res chain seq x y z
N MET A 1 20.42 6.25 74.09
CA MET A 1 21.82 5.93 74.35
C MET A 1 22.53 5.89 73.01
N SER A 2 23.40 6.82 72.89
CA SER A 2 24.67 7.03 72.21
C SER A 2 24.53 7.23 70.69
N SER A 3 24.61 8.41 70.13
CA SER A 3 25.65 9.46 70.10
C SER A 3 26.95 8.97 69.46
N PHE A 4 27.29 9.58 68.33
CA PHE A 4 28.59 10.17 67.91
C PHE A 4 28.46 10.46 66.41
N GLN A 5 28.29 11.65 65.93
CA GLN A 5 29.15 12.83 65.77
C GLN A 5 30.45 12.60 64.93
N ASN A 6 30.45 13.44 63.92
CA ASN A 6 31.59 14.19 63.34
C ASN A 6 32.36 13.46 62.24
N THR A 7 32.75 14.05 61.14
CA THR A 7 33.40 15.39 60.97
C THR A 7 33.42 15.77 59.51
N ALA A 8 33.25 17.04 59.24
CA ALA A 8 33.46 17.70 57.94
C ALA A 8 34.95 17.68 57.51
N LEU A 9 35.19 17.60 56.22
CA LEU A 9 36.38 18.22 55.66
C LEU A 9 36.06 18.78 54.28
N ALA A 10 36.08 20.09 54.21
CA ALA A 10 36.05 20.89 52.99
C ALA A 10 37.41 20.81 52.31
N ALA A 11 37.41 20.63 51.02
CA ALA A 11 38.54 20.97 50.16
C ALA A 11 38.01 21.59 48.89
N THR A 12 38.14 22.90 48.84
CA THR A 12 38.10 23.74 47.65
C THR A 12 39.35 23.46 46.81
N VAL A 13 39.19 23.31 45.48
CA VAL A 13 40.17 23.78 44.49
C VAL A 13 39.51 23.85 43.11
N SER A 14 39.37 25.06 42.64
CA SER A 14 39.80 25.66 41.38
C SER A 14 39.21 25.20 40.06
N LEU A 15 38.48 26.11 39.53
CA LEU A 15 38.27 26.64 38.18
C LEU A 15 39.36 26.26 37.17
N ALA A 16 38.95 25.57 36.09
CA ALA A 16 39.62 25.65 34.79
C ALA A 16 38.53 25.74 33.69
N VAL A 17 38.40 26.92 33.14
CA VAL A 17 37.67 27.24 31.91
C VAL A 17 38.52 26.79 30.73
N ALA A 18 38.01 25.93 29.89
CA ALA A 18 38.34 25.84 28.46
C ALA A 18 37.23 25.02 27.77
N GLY A 19 36.31 25.63 27.08
CA GLY A 19 36.36 25.87 25.66
C GLY A 19 36.03 24.61 24.85
N GLY A 20 34.81 24.50 24.33
CA GLY A 20 34.48 23.50 23.33
C GLY A 20 32.99 23.15 23.38
N ALA A 21 32.14 24.06 22.97
CA ALA A 21 30.76 23.70 22.63
C ALA A 21 30.75 22.84 21.37
N ALA A 22 30.91 21.52 21.53
CA ALA A 22 30.47 20.57 20.51
C ALA A 22 28.98 20.38 20.69
N LEU A 23 28.19 21.14 19.95
CA LEU A 23 26.82 20.82 19.62
C LEU A 23 26.84 19.52 18.80
N SER A 24 26.95 18.40 19.48
CA SER A 24 26.56 17.11 18.91
C SER A 24 25.04 17.19 18.72
N SER A 25 24.65 17.62 17.54
CA SER A 25 23.32 17.32 17.01
C SER A 25 23.20 15.80 16.94
N ALA A 26 22.71 15.21 18.02
CA ALA A 26 22.22 13.85 17.98
C ALA A 26 21.00 13.91 17.03
N LEU A 27 21.25 13.68 15.72
CA LEU A 27 20.22 13.14 14.87
C LEU A 27 19.81 11.83 15.58
N GLY A 28 18.66 11.90 16.26
CA GLY A 28 17.98 10.69 16.71
C GLY A 28 17.85 9.75 15.53
N PRO A 29 17.82 8.43 15.77
CA PRO A 29 17.62 7.48 14.68
C PRO A 29 16.36 7.93 13.96
N ALA A 30 16.48 8.35 12.70
CA ALA A 30 15.36 8.53 11.81
C ALA A 30 14.58 7.21 11.94
N LEU A 31 13.34 7.29 12.43
CA LEU A 31 12.46 6.13 12.51
C LEU A 31 12.45 5.53 11.10
N ALA A 32 13.14 4.41 10.94
CA ALA A 32 13.18 3.73 9.66
C ALA A 32 11.74 3.41 9.31
N GLU A 33 11.23 4.07 8.28
CA GLU A 33 9.87 3.89 7.83
C GLU A 33 9.69 2.42 7.47
N MET A 34 8.71 1.74 8.11
CA MET A 34 8.48 0.32 7.85
C MET A 34 7.98 0.17 6.42
N THR A 35 8.87 -0.27 5.55
CA THR A 35 8.57 -0.50 4.13
C THR A 35 8.25 -1.95 3.86
N VAL A 36 7.33 -2.19 2.94
CA VAL A 36 7.09 -3.51 2.34
C VAL A 36 7.75 -3.51 0.98
N GLU A 37 8.52 -4.56 0.68
CA GLU A 37 9.15 -4.69 -0.63
C GLU A 37 8.16 -5.32 -1.62
N VAL A 38 7.99 -4.67 -2.79
CA VAL A 38 7.13 -5.15 -3.88
C VAL A 38 7.84 -4.98 -5.21
N GLY A 39 8.05 -6.09 -5.91
CA GLY A 39 8.74 -6.07 -7.21
C GLY A 39 10.17 -5.55 -7.14
N GLY A 40 10.89 -5.85 -6.03
CA GLY A 40 12.26 -5.44 -5.81
C GLY A 40 12.43 -3.95 -5.46
N ALA A 41 11.34 -3.28 -5.05
CA ALA A 41 11.38 -1.88 -4.62
C ALA A 41 10.69 -1.70 -3.26
N PRO A 42 11.27 -0.92 -2.34
CA PRO A 42 10.62 -0.58 -1.08
C PRO A 42 9.44 0.36 -1.33
N MET A 43 8.30 0.04 -0.73
CA MET A 43 7.09 0.86 -0.74
C MET A 43 7.04 1.72 0.52
N TYR A 44 7.10 3.02 0.37
CA TYR A 44 7.14 3.98 1.47
C TYR A 44 5.73 4.46 1.84
N PRO A 45 5.28 4.30 3.10
CA PRO A 45 3.99 4.81 3.56
C PRO A 45 3.84 6.34 3.41
N SER A 46 4.94 7.07 3.33
CA SER A 46 4.97 8.52 3.09
C SER A 46 4.71 8.93 1.64
N LYS A 47 4.79 7.98 0.69
CA LYS A 47 4.56 8.22 -0.74
C LYS A 47 3.15 7.79 -1.17
N THR A 48 2.66 8.37 -2.26
CA THR A 48 1.37 7.98 -2.85
C THR A 48 1.46 6.61 -3.52
N ILE A 49 0.29 6.03 -3.83
CA ILE A 49 0.17 4.76 -4.55
C ILE A 49 0.99 4.79 -5.85
N ILE A 50 0.88 5.87 -6.62
CA ILE A 50 1.57 6.01 -7.91
C ILE A 50 3.09 6.20 -7.72
N ASP A 51 3.51 7.05 -6.78
CA ASP A 51 4.93 7.32 -6.52
C ASP A 51 5.71 6.05 -6.12
N ASN A 52 5.03 5.10 -5.48
CA ASN A 52 5.61 3.81 -5.15
C ASN A 52 5.50 2.82 -6.31
N ALA A 53 4.35 2.72 -6.96
CA ALA A 53 4.10 1.74 -8.02
C ALA A 53 5.07 1.88 -9.20
N VAL A 54 5.49 3.10 -9.55
CA VAL A 54 6.43 3.36 -10.66
C VAL A 54 7.82 2.76 -10.43
N ASN A 55 8.18 2.46 -9.18
CA ASN A 55 9.46 1.86 -8.84
C ASN A 55 9.41 0.31 -8.84
N SER A 56 8.22 -0.27 -8.85
CA SER A 56 8.04 -1.72 -8.81
C SER A 56 8.22 -2.35 -10.19
N LYS A 57 9.15 -3.30 -10.29
CA LYS A 57 9.37 -4.06 -11.53
C LYS A 57 8.20 -4.99 -11.87
N ASP A 58 7.40 -5.37 -10.88
CA ASP A 58 6.26 -6.26 -11.06
C ASP A 58 4.99 -5.53 -11.52
N HIS A 59 4.97 -4.19 -11.52
CA HIS A 59 3.79 -3.37 -11.85
C HIS A 59 4.01 -2.44 -13.05
N THR A 60 5.00 -2.70 -13.88
CA THR A 60 5.31 -1.85 -15.06
C THR A 60 4.14 -1.77 -16.04
N THR A 61 3.43 -2.88 -16.26
CA THR A 61 2.24 -2.93 -17.12
C THR A 61 1.08 -2.13 -16.51
N LEU A 62 0.84 -2.27 -15.20
CA LEU A 62 -0.18 -1.50 -14.49
C LEU A 62 0.10 0.00 -14.59
N VAL A 63 1.33 0.43 -14.35
CA VAL A 63 1.72 1.84 -14.45
C VAL A 63 1.53 2.38 -15.86
N ALA A 64 1.89 1.60 -16.89
CA ALA A 64 1.66 1.97 -18.29
C ALA A 64 0.15 2.13 -18.59
N ALA A 65 -0.68 1.22 -18.07
CA ALA A 65 -2.13 1.27 -18.22
C ALA A 65 -2.75 2.50 -17.53
N ILE A 66 -2.31 2.81 -16.31
CA ILE A 66 -2.76 4.01 -15.56
C ILE A 66 -2.45 5.28 -16.33
N LYS A 67 -1.24 5.40 -16.89
CA LYS A 67 -0.85 6.54 -17.72
C LYS A 67 -1.65 6.64 -19.02
N ALA A 68 -1.87 5.52 -19.70
CA ALA A 68 -2.69 5.47 -20.91
C ALA A 68 -4.15 5.90 -20.66
N ALA A 69 -4.67 5.58 -19.48
CA ALA A 69 -6.00 5.99 -19.05
C ALA A 69 -6.07 7.43 -18.50
N ASN A 70 -4.93 8.10 -18.26
CA ASN A 70 -4.81 9.39 -17.56
C ASN A 70 -5.43 9.36 -16.15
N LEU A 71 -5.21 8.28 -15.42
CA LEU A 71 -5.71 8.08 -14.04
C LEU A 71 -4.65 8.37 -12.98
N ASP A 72 -3.45 8.75 -13.37
CA ASP A 72 -2.34 9.05 -12.48
C ASP A 72 -2.69 10.19 -11.51
N GLU A 73 -3.26 11.29 -11.98
CA GLU A 73 -3.72 12.40 -11.13
C GLU A 73 -4.83 11.96 -10.16
N THR A 74 -5.78 11.14 -10.62
CA THR A 74 -6.87 10.62 -9.79
C THR A 74 -6.35 9.75 -8.65
N LEU A 75 -5.39 8.86 -8.93
CA LEU A 75 -4.79 7.96 -7.95
C LEU A 75 -3.69 8.62 -7.10
N GLN A 76 -3.22 9.81 -7.47
CA GLN A 76 -2.40 10.69 -6.63
C GLN A 76 -3.22 11.54 -5.67
N GLY A 77 -4.53 11.66 -5.88
CA GLY A 77 -5.44 12.40 -5.03
C GLY A 77 -5.39 11.99 -3.55
N GLU A 78 -6.07 12.76 -2.70
CA GLU A 78 -5.97 12.62 -1.24
C GLU A 78 -6.50 11.28 -0.71
N GLY A 79 -7.33 10.55 -1.46
CA GLY A 79 -7.89 9.27 -1.04
C GLY A 79 -8.84 9.39 0.18
N PRO A 80 -8.90 8.40 1.08
CA PRO A 80 -8.16 7.13 1.04
C PRO A 80 -8.70 6.14 0.00
N PHE A 81 -7.78 5.36 -0.57
CA PHE A 81 -8.12 4.30 -1.55
C PHE A 81 -7.58 2.94 -1.11
N THR A 82 -8.30 1.89 -1.48
CA THR A 82 -7.81 0.52 -1.47
C THR A 82 -7.65 0.06 -2.91
N VAL A 83 -6.44 -0.27 -3.31
CA VAL A 83 -6.12 -0.65 -4.69
C VAL A 83 -5.69 -2.10 -4.74
N PHE A 84 -6.37 -2.89 -5.56
CA PHE A 84 -5.91 -4.21 -5.96
C PHE A 84 -4.96 -4.06 -7.15
N ALA A 85 -3.67 -4.27 -6.93
CA ALA A 85 -2.63 -4.05 -7.94
C ALA A 85 -2.23 -5.38 -8.60
N PRO A 86 -2.66 -5.64 -9.84
CA PRO A 86 -2.26 -6.83 -10.57
C PRO A 86 -0.80 -6.72 -11.03
N VAL A 87 -0.04 -7.80 -10.81
CA VAL A 87 1.34 -7.92 -11.29
C VAL A 87 1.40 -8.09 -12.80
N ASN A 88 2.55 -7.87 -13.43
CA ASN A 88 2.74 -8.06 -14.88
C ASN A 88 2.24 -9.43 -15.36
N LYS A 89 2.54 -10.50 -14.59
CA LYS A 89 2.05 -11.85 -14.87
C LYS A 89 0.53 -12.00 -14.85
N ALA A 90 -0.17 -11.13 -14.13
CA ALA A 90 -1.63 -11.11 -14.12
C ALA A 90 -2.18 -10.64 -15.49
N PHE A 91 -1.53 -9.67 -16.10
CA PHE A 91 -1.88 -9.21 -17.45
C PHE A 91 -1.55 -10.24 -18.53
N GLU A 92 -0.50 -11.05 -18.34
CA GLU A 92 -0.14 -12.14 -19.25
C GLU A 92 -1.20 -13.27 -19.30
N LYS A 93 -2.04 -13.37 -18.24
CA LYS A 93 -3.17 -14.33 -18.21
C LYS A 93 -4.35 -13.87 -19.08
N LEU A 94 -4.41 -12.59 -19.45
CA LEU A 94 -5.41 -12.10 -20.40
C LEU A 94 -5.17 -12.71 -21.78
N SER A 95 -6.24 -12.81 -22.58
CA SER A 95 -6.12 -13.32 -23.96
C SER A 95 -5.08 -12.53 -24.74
N LYS A 96 -4.32 -13.24 -25.59
CA LYS A 96 -3.30 -12.62 -26.45
C LYS A 96 -3.91 -11.47 -27.25
N GLY A 97 -3.27 -10.31 -27.22
CA GLY A 97 -3.75 -9.10 -27.89
C GLY A 97 -4.78 -8.27 -27.09
N THR A 98 -5.36 -8.81 -26.01
CA THR A 98 -6.33 -8.04 -25.20
C THR A 98 -5.64 -6.86 -24.53
N LEU A 99 -4.45 -7.02 -24.00
CA LEU A 99 -3.71 -5.93 -23.35
C LEU A 99 -3.36 -4.83 -24.37
N GLU A 100 -2.81 -5.24 -25.54
CA GLU A 100 -2.47 -4.31 -26.62
C GLU A 100 -3.71 -3.56 -27.11
N THR A 101 -4.83 -4.26 -27.23
CA THR A 101 -6.11 -3.64 -27.63
C THR A 101 -6.58 -2.64 -26.57
N LEU A 102 -6.54 -3.00 -25.27
CA LEU A 102 -6.94 -2.12 -24.17
C LEU A 102 -6.07 -0.86 -24.06
N LEU A 103 -4.79 -0.94 -24.45
CA LEU A 103 -3.89 0.20 -24.43
C LEU A 103 -4.05 1.14 -25.63
N GLN A 104 -4.88 0.80 -26.61
CA GLN A 104 -5.17 1.68 -27.74
C GLN A 104 -6.01 2.89 -27.28
N PRO A 105 -5.78 4.07 -27.83
CA PRO A 105 -6.51 5.29 -27.45
C PRO A 105 -8.03 5.15 -27.57
N GLU A 106 -8.51 4.37 -28.55
CA GLU A 106 -9.92 4.11 -28.81
C GLU A 106 -10.57 3.33 -27.67
N ASN A 107 -9.79 2.53 -26.93
CA ASN A 107 -10.27 1.68 -25.83
C ASN A 107 -10.01 2.30 -24.45
N LYS A 108 -9.59 3.57 -24.40
CA LYS A 108 -9.37 4.29 -23.14
C LYS A 108 -10.56 4.21 -22.16
N PRO A 109 -11.84 4.33 -22.59
CA PRO A 109 -12.97 4.18 -21.66
C PRO A 109 -13.02 2.79 -21.00
N ALA A 110 -12.80 1.73 -21.79
CA ALA A 110 -12.76 0.35 -21.25
C ALA A 110 -11.58 0.14 -20.31
N LEU A 111 -10.41 0.66 -20.67
CA LEU A 111 -9.23 0.61 -19.80
C LEU A 111 -9.48 1.36 -18.47
N THR A 112 -10.10 2.54 -18.53
CA THR A 112 -10.49 3.32 -17.36
C THR A 112 -11.44 2.54 -16.46
N ALA A 113 -12.46 1.90 -17.03
CA ALA A 113 -13.42 1.08 -16.30
C ALA A 113 -12.69 -0.09 -15.56
N ILE A 114 -11.82 -0.81 -16.26
CA ILE A 114 -11.05 -1.89 -15.66
C ILE A 114 -10.18 -1.36 -14.51
N LEU A 115 -9.45 -0.27 -14.69
CA LEU A 115 -8.56 0.28 -13.67
C LEU A 115 -9.33 0.82 -12.46
N THR A 116 -10.45 1.50 -12.66
CA THR A 116 -11.30 2.00 -11.57
C THR A 116 -12.07 0.87 -10.87
N TYR A 117 -12.30 -0.26 -11.55
CA TYR A 117 -12.84 -1.48 -10.95
C TYR A 117 -11.87 -2.12 -9.93
N HIS A 118 -10.55 -1.91 -10.07
CA HIS A 118 -9.55 -2.34 -9.10
C HIS A 118 -9.45 -1.46 -7.86
N VAL A 119 -10.23 -0.38 -7.78
CA VAL A 119 -10.15 0.60 -6.70
C VAL A 119 -11.43 0.62 -5.88
N ILE A 120 -11.29 0.47 -4.57
CA ILE A 120 -12.38 0.64 -3.60
C ILE A 120 -12.14 1.96 -2.86
N PRO A 121 -13.16 2.83 -2.70
CA PRO A 121 -13.05 3.99 -1.83
C PRO A 121 -12.88 3.55 -0.36
N GLY A 122 -11.97 4.21 0.35
CA GLY A 122 -11.62 3.89 1.72
C GLY A 122 -10.30 3.11 1.87
N LYS A 123 -9.72 3.15 3.05
CA LYS A 123 -8.53 2.36 3.41
C LYS A 123 -8.97 1.12 4.16
N ILE A 124 -8.91 -0.04 3.52
CA ILE A 124 -9.38 -1.33 4.03
C ILE A 124 -8.18 -2.26 4.13
N SER A 125 -7.83 -2.68 5.33
CA SER A 125 -6.76 -3.64 5.57
C SER A 125 -7.23 -5.09 5.34
N ALA A 126 -6.27 -6.01 5.23
CA ALA A 126 -6.57 -7.44 5.18
C ALA A 126 -7.36 -7.91 6.42
N ALA A 127 -7.07 -7.33 7.59
CA ALA A 127 -7.79 -7.62 8.82
C ALA A 127 -9.27 -7.15 8.74
N ASP A 128 -9.51 -5.99 8.14
CA ASP A 128 -10.86 -5.45 7.93
C ASP A 128 -11.65 -6.34 6.95
N PHE A 129 -11.01 -6.79 5.85
CA PHE A 129 -11.62 -7.77 4.95
C PHE A 129 -12.00 -9.05 5.67
N ILE A 130 -11.10 -9.64 6.46
CA ILE A 130 -11.36 -10.86 7.22
C ILE A 130 -12.50 -10.66 8.22
N ALA A 131 -12.56 -9.52 8.91
CA ALA A 131 -13.64 -9.20 9.84
C ALA A 131 -14.99 -9.09 9.11
N ALA A 132 -15.02 -8.41 7.96
CA ALA A 132 -16.21 -8.27 7.13
C ALA A 132 -16.68 -9.62 6.57
N ILE A 133 -15.76 -10.47 6.10
CA ILE A 133 -16.04 -11.83 5.61
C ILE A 133 -16.70 -12.66 6.72
N LYS A 134 -16.15 -12.65 7.93
CA LYS A 134 -16.73 -13.38 9.07
C LYS A 134 -18.13 -12.88 9.41
N LYS A 135 -18.34 -11.56 9.42
CA LYS A 135 -19.64 -10.93 9.67
C LYS A 135 -20.65 -11.24 8.55
N GLY A 136 -20.19 -11.34 7.31
CA GLY A 136 -20.99 -11.60 6.12
C GLY A 136 -21.26 -13.09 5.83
N GLY A 137 -20.94 -13.98 6.77
CA GLY A 137 -21.21 -15.41 6.59
C GLY A 137 -20.30 -16.13 5.60
N GLY A 138 -19.06 -15.63 5.43
CA GLY A 138 -18.04 -16.25 4.59
C GLY A 138 -17.60 -15.39 3.40
N GLN A 139 -18.29 -14.30 3.13
CA GLN A 139 -17.95 -13.35 2.06
C GLN A 139 -18.35 -11.91 2.42
N ALA A 140 -17.72 -10.95 1.77
CA ALA A 140 -18.06 -9.54 1.89
C ALA A 140 -18.05 -8.89 0.50
N THR A 141 -19.00 -8.00 0.23
CA THR A 141 -19.14 -7.32 -1.07
C THR A 141 -18.78 -5.85 -0.91
N TYR A 142 -18.01 -5.34 -1.86
CA TYR A 142 -17.57 -3.94 -1.89
C TYR A 142 -17.88 -3.32 -3.23
N LYS A 143 -18.32 -2.07 -3.19
CA LYS A 143 -18.54 -1.28 -4.40
C LYS A 143 -17.23 -0.61 -4.82
N THR A 144 -16.86 -0.76 -6.06
CA THR A 144 -15.65 -0.16 -6.64
C THR A 144 -15.89 1.29 -7.07
N VAL A 145 -14.83 2.00 -7.40
CA VAL A 145 -14.91 3.37 -7.97
C VAL A 145 -15.59 3.36 -9.33
N GLU A 146 -15.43 2.28 -10.10
CA GLU A 146 -16.14 2.09 -11.37
C GLU A 146 -17.65 2.01 -11.18
N GLY A 147 -18.10 1.43 -10.06
CA GLY A 147 -19.54 1.36 -9.70
C GLY A 147 -20.08 -0.05 -9.56
N GLU A 148 -19.46 -1.04 -10.18
CA GLU A 148 -19.81 -2.45 -9.99
C GLU A 148 -19.23 -2.99 -8.68
N ALA A 149 -19.79 -4.09 -8.21
CA ALA A 149 -19.38 -4.74 -6.98
C ALA A 149 -18.35 -5.84 -7.26
N LEU A 150 -17.41 -5.99 -6.31
CA LEU A 150 -16.57 -7.17 -6.20
C LEU A 150 -16.84 -7.88 -4.87
N THR A 151 -16.58 -9.17 -4.82
CA THR A 151 -16.76 -9.98 -3.62
C THR A 151 -15.40 -10.43 -3.12
N VAL A 152 -15.19 -10.30 -1.81
CA VAL A 152 -13.98 -10.79 -1.14
C VAL A 152 -14.38 -11.95 -0.24
N GLN A 153 -13.67 -13.05 -0.33
CA GLN A 153 -13.82 -14.22 0.52
C GLN A 153 -12.47 -14.77 0.96
N GLN A 154 -12.48 -15.76 1.83
CA GLN A 154 -11.27 -16.41 2.31
C GLN A 154 -11.18 -17.82 1.74
N ASP A 155 -10.07 -18.12 1.04
CA ASP A 155 -9.70 -19.47 0.62
C ASP A 155 -8.50 -19.94 1.44
N GLY A 156 -8.75 -20.78 2.43
CA GLY A 156 -7.75 -21.19 3.39
C GLY A 156 -7.21 -19.99 4.17
N ARG A 157 -5.94 -19.63 3.94
CA ARG A 157 -5.26 -18.49 4.59
C ARG A 157 -5.14 -17.25 3.69
N ARG A 158 -5.60 -17.35 2.43
CA ARG A 158 -5.49 -16.26 1.44
C ARG A 158 -6.80 -15.51 1.31
N LEU A 159 -6.72 -14.24 1.01
CA LEU A 159 -7.84 -13.47 0.52
C LEU A 159 -8.02 -13.74 -0.98
N GLU A 160 -9.23 -14.07 -1.36
CA GLU A 160 -9.67 -14.28 -2.73
C GLU A 160 -10.67 -13.19 -3.09
N ILE A 161 -10.45 -12.55 -4.22
CA ILE A 161 -11.35 -11.56 -4.78
C ILE A 161 -12.06 -12.20 -5.97
N ILE A 162 -13.39 -12.11 -6.00
CA ILE A 162 -14.22 -12.58 -7.11
C ILE A 162 -14.77 -11.35 -7.81
N ASP A 163 -14.49 -11.24 -9.08
CA ASP A 163 -14.97 -10.14 -9.91
C ASP A 163 -16.42 -10.35 -10.39
N ALA A 164 -16.96 -9.37 -11.13
CA ALA A 164 -18.32 -9.41 -11.60
C ALA A 164 -18.58 -10.49 -12.65
N ARG A 165 -17.54 -11.05 -13.27
CA ARG A 165 -17.62 -12.19 -14.21
C ARG A 165 -17.54 -13.55 -13.52
N GLY A 166 -17.15 -13.55 -12.22
CA GLY A 166 -16.92 -14.77 -11.44
C GLY A 166 -15.48 -15.26 -11.49
N ASP A 167 -14.58 -14.49 -12.13
CA ASP A 167 -13.16 -14.81 -12.14
C ASP A 167 -12.53 -14.50 -10.77
N LYS A 168 -11.48 -15.24 -10.44
CA LYS A 168 -10.87 -15.24 -9.11
C LYS A 168 -9.45 -14.69 -9.16
N ALA A 169 -9.15 -13.79 -8.25
CA ALA A 169 -7.82 -13.26 -8.00
C ALA A 169 -7.40 -13.49 -6.55
N PHE A 170 -6.15 -13.89 -6.32
CA PHE A 170 -5.61 -14.06 -4.98
C PHE A 170 -4.72 -12.89 -4.59
N VAL A 171 -4.88 -12.43 -3.34
CA VAL A 171 -3.96 -11.48 -2.75
C VAL A 171 -2.65 -12.20 -2.42
N THR A 172 -1.56 -11.73 -3.00
CA THR A 172 -0.21 -12.27 -2.80
C THR A 172 0.59 -11.49 -1.76
N ILE A 173 0.44 -10.16 -1.74
CA ILE A 173 1.00 -9.26 -0.73
C ILE A 173 -0.12 -8.34 -0.29
N ALA A 174 -0.42 -8.33 1.01
CA ALA A 174 -1.46 -7.49 1.58
C ALA A 174 -0.88 -6.33 2.36
N ASP A 175 -1.72 -5.32 2.65
CA ASP A 175 -1.44 -4.23 3.58
C ASP A 175 -0.21 -3.38 3.24
N VAL A 176 0.07 -3.17 1.96
CA VAL A 176 1.13 -2.25 1.51
C VAL A 176 0.63 -0.82 1.70
N SER A 177 0.95 -0.23 2.85
CA SER A 177 0.49 1.11 3.23
C SER A 177 1.08 2.20 2.34
N GLN A 178 0.25 3.16 1.98
CA GLN A 178 0.58 4.34 1.17
C GLN A 178 0.05 5.60 1.86
N LYS A 179 0.58 6.77 1.47
CA LYS A 179 0.11 8.07 1.99
C LYS A 179 -1.39 8.25 1.78
N ASN A 180 -1.89 7.88 0.62
CA ASN A 180 -3.28 8.06 0.22
C ASN A 180 -4.09 6.76 0.14
N GLY A 181 -3.63 5.68 0.79
CA GLY A 181 -4.39 4.44 0.82
C GLY A 181 -3.62 3.20 1.20
N VAL A 182 -4.03 2.07 0.66
CA VAL A 182 -3.40 0.77 0.81
C VAL A 182 -3.45 0.00 -0.50
N ILE A 183 -2.38 -0.74 -0.79
CA ILE A 183 -2.31 -1.64 -1.95
C ILE A 183 -2.38 -3.09 -1.46
N HIS A 184 -3.16 -3.90 -2.16
CA HIS A 184 -3.13 -5.35 -2.09
C HIS A 184 -2.73 -5.90 -3.45
N VAL A 185 -1.58 -6.56 -3.51
CA VAL A 185 -1.05 -7.12 -4.76
C VAL A 185 -1.82 -8.39 -5.11
N VAL A 186 -2.30 -8.48 -6.35
CA VAL A 186 -3.09 -9.62 -6.83
C VAL A 186 -2.44 -10.29 -8.05
N ASP A 187 -2.71 -11.57 -8.20
CA ASP A 187 -2.14 -12.44 -9.24
C ASP A 187 -2.98 -12.51 -10.52
N THR A 188 -4.12 -11.85 -10.56
CA THR A 188 -5.06 -11.87 -11.70
C THR A 188 -5.71 -10.49 -11.84
N VAL A 189 -5.95 -10.06 -13.08
CA VAL A 189 -6.65 -8.82 -13.40
C VAL A 189 -8.14 -9.02 -13.15
N LEU A 190 -8.77 -8.12 -12.42
CA LEU A 190 -10.22 -8.10 -12.18
C LEU A 190 -10.94 -7.42 -13.35
N LEU A 191 -12.00 -8.02 -13.80
CA LEU A 191 -12.73 -7.51 -14.95
C LEU A 191 -14.17 -7.15 -14.57
N PRO A 192 -14.65 -5.94 -14.90
CA PRO A 192 -16.06 -5.60 -14.75
C PRO A 192 -16.91 -6.44 -15.72
N LYS A 193 -18.21 -6.49 -15.48
CA LYS A 193 -19.14 -7.24 -16.32
C LYS A 193 -19.42 -6.58 -17.65
N SER A 194 -19.46 -5.25 -17.63
CA SER A 194 -19.75 -4.38 -18.80
C SER A 194 -18.50 -3.96 -19.55
#